data_4a6ee81eec71c1207c8b4966f2255667
#
_entry.id   4a6ee81eec71c1207c8b4966f2255667
#
_cell.length_a   1.000
_cell.length_b   1.000
_cell.length_c   1.000
_cell.angle_alpha   90.00
_cell.angle_beta   90.00
_cell.angle_gamma   90.00
#
_symmetry.space_group_name_H-M   'P 1'
#
loop_
_entity.id
_entity.type
_entity.pdbx_description
1 polymer ?
#
loop_
_entity_poly.entity_id
_entity_poly.type
_entity_poly.pdbx_seq_one_letter_code
_entity_poly.pdbx_strand_id
1 'polypeptide(L)'
;MAIERKLLIFGSDAQEQLVQDQLSMLNKETIGLQDRAIKIIVVKKDDLMHKKYAVKEEIFMVLLIGKDGTEKFRTVELLLPQKLFALIDAMPMRQAEMKNNPK
;
A
#
# COMPACT_ATOMS: atom_id res chain seq x y z
N MET A 1 13.72 11.33 -3.74
CA MET A 1 12.50 10.80 -3.08
C MET A 1 11.38 10.67 -4.08
N ALA A 2 10.55 9.66 -3.90
CA ALA A 2 9.37 9.52 -4.75
C ALA A 2 8.31 10.55 -4.37
N ILE A 3 7.45 10.92 -5.32
CA ILE A 3 6.33 11.83 -5.04
C ILE A 3 5.12 11.09 -4.51
N GLU A 4 5.13 9.76 -4.56
CA GLU A 4 4.02 8.92 -4.13
C GLU A 4 4.47 7.83 -3.16
N ARG A 5 3.58 7.49 -2.23
CA ARG A 5 3.70 6.25 -1.48
C ARG A 5 3.14 5.14 -2.36
N LYS A 6 3.62 3.92 -2.15
CA LYS A 6 3.16 2.78 -2.95
C LYS A 6 2.56 1.72 -2.05
N LEU A 7 1.42 1.20 -2.44
CA LEU A 7 0.82 0.06 -1.76
C LEU A 7 0.87 -1.10 -2.75
N LEU A 8 1.72 -2.07 -2.46
CA LEU A 8 1.92 -3.23 -3.32
C LEU A 8 1.03 -4.36 -2.83
N ILE A 9 0.25 -4.94 -3.74
CA ILE A 9 -0.64 -6.06 -3.41
C ILE A 9 -0.16 -7.28 -4.18
N PHE A 10 0.34 -8.27 -3.45
CA PHE A 10 0.84 -9.52 -4.01
C PHE A 10 -0.20 -10.61 -3.80
N GLY A 11 -0.36 -11.47 -4.80
CA GLY A 11 -1.24 -12.64 -4.67
C GLY A 11 -1.23 -13.45 -5.96
N SER A 12 -1.20 -14.77 -5.80
CA SER A 12 -1.29 -15.68 -6.95
C SER A 12 -2.76 -15.91 -7.30
N ASP A 13 -3.01 -16.74 -8.32
CA ASP A 13 -4.37 -17.09 -8.72
C ASP A 13 -5.19 -17.66 -7.56
N ALA A 14 -4.54 -18.39 -6.65
CA ALA A 14 -5.22 -18.96 -5.48
C ALA A 14 -5.69 -17.89 -4.50
N GLN A 15 -5.09 -16.70 -4.52
CA GLN A 15 -5.47 -15.58 -3.67
C GLN A 15 -6.24 -14.50 -4.41
N GLU A 16 -6.76 -14.81 -5.59
CA GLU A 16 -7.45 -13.82 -6.42
C GLU A 16 -8.59 -13.12 -5.68
N GLN A 17 -9.37 -13.84 -4.89
CA GLN A 17 -10.47 -13.25 -4.16
C GLN A 17 -9.96 -12.24 -3.12
N LEU A 18 -8.87 -12.56 -2.43
CA LEU A 18 -8.27 -11.63 -1.48
C LEU A 18 -7.78 -10.35 -2.16
N VAL A 19 -7.16 -10.50 -3.33
CA VAL A 19 -6.71 -9.35 -4.11
C VAL A 19 -7.90 -8.46 -4.50
N GLN A 20 -8.98 -9.08 -5.00
CA GLN A 20 -10.17 -8.34 -5.40
C GLN A 20 -10.84 -7.66 -4.21
N ASP A 21 -10.93 -8.34 -3.07
CA ASP A 21 -11.51 -7.76 -1.86
C ASP A 21 -10.69 -6.56 -1.40
N GLN A 22 -9.36 -6.68 -1.44
CA GLN A 22 -8.48 -5.59 -1.05
C GLN A 22 -8.66 -4.37 -1.95
N LEU A 23 -8.72 -4.60 -3.25
CA LEU A 23 -8.93 -3.53 -4.22
C LEU A 23 -10.30 -2.88 -4.03
N SER A 24 -11.33 -3.68 -3.77
CA SER A 24 -12.68 -3.19 -3.57
C SER A 24 -12.77 -2.25 -2.36
N MET A 25 -12.13 -2.64 -1.25
CA MET A 25 -12.07 -1.78 -0.05
C MET A 25 -11.41 -0.45 -0.34
N LEU A 26 -10.27 -0.49 -1.05
CA LEU A 26 -9.49 0.70 -1.33
C LEU A 26 -10.20 1.62 -2.31
N ASN A 27 -10.87 1.06 -3.31
CA ASN A 27 -11.57 1.85 -4.32
C ASN A 27 -12.73 2.69 -3.75
N LYS A 28 -13.20 2.37 -2.58
CA LYS A 28 -14.22 3.16 -1.90
C LYS A 28 -13.65 4.37 -1.19
N GLU A 29 -12.32 4.45 -1.09
CA GLU A 29 -11.64 5.50 -0.33
C GLU A 29 -10.68 6.30 -1.21
N THR A 30 -11.10 6.58 -2.44
CA THR A 30 -10.27 7.26 -3.44
C THR A 30 -9.74 8.61 -2.96
N ILE A 31 -10.59 9.39 -2.30
CA ILE A 31 -10.19 10.72 -1.81
C ILE A 31 -9.10 10.60 -0.74
N GLY A 32 -9.28 9.66 0.20
CA GLY A 32 -8.28 9.43 1.24
C GLY A 32 -6.95 8.96 0.69
N LEU A 33 -6.99 8.12 -0.35
CA LEU A 33 -5.78 7.64 -1.01
C LEU A 33 -5.05 8.77 -1.73
N GLN A 34 -5.79 9.60 -2.45
CA GLN A 34 -5.22 10.75 -3.17
C GLN A 34 -4.61 11.76 -2.21
N ASP A 35 -5.31 12.04 -1.12
CA ASP A 35 -4.84 12.98 -0.10
C ASP A 35 -3.48 12.56 0.47
N ARG A 36 -3.22 11.26 0.52
CA ARG A 36 -1.98 10.70 1.04
C ARG A 36 -0.99 10.30 -0.05
N ALA A 37 -1.27 10.66 -1.29
CA ALA A 37 -0.42 10.36 -2.45
C ALA A 37 -0.07 8.87 -2.52
N ILE A 38 -1.06 8.00 -2.43
CA ILE A 38 -0.88 6.55 -2.46
C ILE A 38 -1.18 6.02 -3.86
N LYS A 39 -0.23 5.30 -4.43
CA LYS A 39 -0.42 4.57 -5.68
C LYS A 39 -0.55 3.08 -5.36
N ILE A 40 -1.63 2.46 -5.85
CA ILE A 40 -1.86 1.03 -5.66
C ILE A 40 -1.28 0.28 -6.85
N ILE A 41 -0.47 -0.73 -6.57
CA ILE A 41 0.16 -1.57 -7.59
C ILE A 41 -0.13 -3.03 -7.28
N VAL A 42 -0.80 -3.72 -8.19
CA VAL A 42 -1.00 -5.16 -8.08
C VAL A 42 0.21 -5.83 -8.69
N VAL A 43 0.94 -6.60 -7.90
CA VAL A 43 2.17 -7.26 -8.33
C VAL A 43 1.81 -8.65 -8.86
N LYS A 44 2.14 -8.89 -10.12
CA LYS A 44 1.85 -10.14 -10.78
C LYS A 44 2.88 -11.20 -10.44
N LYS A 45 2.51 -12.47 -10.66
CA LYS A 45 3.44 -13.58 -10.57
C LYS A 45 4.66 -13.31 -11.46
N ASP A 46 5.81 -13.75 -11.01
CA ASP A 46 7.09 -13.58 -11.72
C ASP A 46 7.62 -12.15 -11.81
N ASP A 47 6.94 -11.19 -11.19
CA ASP A 47 7.45 -9.82 -11.14
C ASP A 47 8.67 -9.74 -10.23
N LEU A 48 9.65 -8.94 -10.64
CA LEU A 48 10.89 -8.76 -9.89
C LEU A 48 10.68 -8.22 -8.48
N MET A 49 9.54 -7.60 -8.22
CA MET A 49 9.21 -7.09 -6.90
C MET A 49 9.09 -8.19 -5.84
N HIS A 50 8.76 -9.43 -6.24
CA HIS A 50 8.77 -10.56 -5.31
C HIS A 50 10.16 -10.74 -4.71
N LYS A 51 11.18 -10.66 -5.54
CA LYS A 51 12.57 -10.81 -5.11
C LYS A 51 13.04 -9.58 -4.34
N LYS A 52 12.72 -8.41 -4.85
CA LYS A 52 13.15 -7.15 -4.24
C LYS A 52 12.67 -7.01 -2.80
N TYR A 53 11.44 -7.44 -2.51
CA TYR A 53 10.84 -7.29 -1.19
C TYR A 53 10.74 -8.61 -0.43
N ALA A 54 11.35 -9.68 -0.95
CA ALA A 54 11.34 -11.01 -0.31
C ALA A 54 9.92 -11.49 -0.03
N VAL A 55 9.04 -11.41 -1.04
CA VAL A 55 7.67 -11.90 -0.95
C VAL A 55 7.55 -13.17 -1.81
N LYS A 56 7.11 -14.27 -1.20
CA LYS A 56 6.90 -15.52 -1.93
C LYS A 56 5.70 -15.39 -2.87
N GLU A 57 5.80 -16.03 -4.04
CA GLU A 57 4.78 -15.87 -5.07
C GLU A 57 3.41 -16.41 -4.74
N GLU A 58 3.32 -17.36 -3.81
CA GLU A 58 2.06 -18.02 -3.46
C GLU A 58 1.43 -17.47 -2.19
N ILE A 59 1.85 -16.29 -1.75
CA ILE A 59 1.35 -15.67 -0.53
C ILE A 59 0.65 -14.36 -0.88
N PHE A 60 -0.54 -14.15 -0.31
CA PHE A 60 -1.14 -12.83 -0.34
C PHE A 60 -0.36 -11.92 0.62
N MET A 61 0.04 -10.76 0.14
CA MET A 61 0.81 -9.82 0.94
C MET A 61 0.45 -8.40 0.54
N VAL A 62 0.27 -7.53 1.51
CA VAL A 62 0.11 -6.09 1.27
C VAL A 62 1.30 -5.39 1.89
N LEU A 63 1.97 -4.58 1.09
CA LEU A 63 3.23 -3.96 1.45
C LEU A 63 3.14 -2.45 1.24
N LEU A 64 3.41 -1.68 2.29
CA LEU A 64 3.41 -0.21 2.19
C LEU A 64 4.83 0.30 2.07
N ILE A 65 5.10 1.05 0.99
CA ILE A 65 6.38 1.69 0.73
C ILE A 65 6.20 3.19 0.90
N GLY A 66 7.05 3.81 1.69
CA GLY A 66 7.00 5.23 1.92
C GLY A 66 7.60 6.05 0.78
N LYS A 67 7.48 7.36 0.88
CA LYS A 67 8.06 8.28 -0.13
C LYS A 67 9.59 8.21 -0.18
N ASP A 68 10.21 7.77 0.91
CA ASP A 68 11.66 7.55 0.96
C ASP A 68 12.11 6.25 0.31
N GLY A 69 11.16 5.47 -0.23
CA GLY A 69 11.45 4.22 -0.91
C GLY A 69 11.62 3.02 0.01
N THR A 70 11.45 3.20 1.32
CA THR A 70 11.61 2.09 2.27
C THR A 70 10.28 1.47 2.64
N GLU A 71 10.33 0.19 3.00
CA GLU A 71 9.15 -0.53 3.48
C GLU A 71 8.75 -0.01 4.85
N LYS A 72 7.46 0.30 5.01
CA LYS A 72 6.92 0.84 6.27
C LYS A 72 6.06 -0.15 7.00
N PHE A 73 5.41 -1.07 6.29
CA PHE A 73 4.50 -2.03 6.89
C PHE A 73 4.23 -3.16 5.90
N ARG A 74 4.01 -4.38 6.43
CA ARG A 74 3.55 -5.50 5.60
C ARG A 74 2.59 -6.36 6.40
N THR A 75 1.64 -6.98 5.71
CA THR A 75 0.69 -7.89 6.34
C THR A 75 0.26 -8.94 5.32
N VAL A 76 -0.07 -10.12 5.84
CA VAL A 76 -0.63 -11.21 5.02
C VAL A 76 -2.16 -11.22 5.09
N GLU A 77 -2.73 -10.26 5.79
CA GLU A 77 -4.18 -10.12 5.92
C GLU A 77 -4.67 -8.90 5.15
N LEU A 78 -5.98 -8.83 4.92
CA LEU A 78 -6.56 -7.64 4.30
C LEU A 78 -6.25 -6.42 5.16
N LEU A 79 -5.81 -5.36 4.50
CA LEU A 79 -5.48 -4.11 5.17
C LEU A 79 -6.65 -3.14 5.02
N LEU A 80 -7.33 -2.89 6.13
CA LEU A 80 -8.46 -1.95 6.13
C LEU A 80 -7.99 -0.53 5.84
N PRO A 81 -8.73 0.24 5.04
CA PRO A 81 -8.33 1.61 4.73
C PRO A 81 -8.09 2.48 5.96
N GLN A 82 -8.91 2.34 7.01
CA GLN A 82 -8.72 3.11 8.24
C GLN A 82 -7.37 2.84 8.88
N LYS A 83 -6.95 1.57 8.89
CA LYS A 83 -5.64 1.19 9.45
C LYS A 83 -4.52 1.73 8.59
N LEU A 84 -4.66 1.62 7.27
CA LEU A 84 -3.67 2.16 6.33
C LEU A 84 -3.49 3.66 6.55
N PHE A 85 -4.58 4.40 6.62
CA PHE A 85 -4.55 5.85 6.81
C PHE A 85 -3.93 6.23 8.15
N ALA A 86 -4.27 5.49 9.21
CA ALA A 86 -3.68 5.74 10.53
C ALA A 86 -2.17 5.53 10.53
N LEU A 87 -1.70 4.47 9.85
CA LEU A 87 -0.27 4.20 9.74
C LEU A 87 0.45 5.35 9.03
N ILE A 88 -0.11 5.81 7.93
CA ILE A 88 0.50 6.89 7.15
C ILE A 88 0.43 8.22 7.90
N ASP A 89 -0.70 8.54 8.50
CA ASP A 89 -0.88 9.82 9.20
C ASP A 89 0.04 9.96 10.41
N ALA A 90 0.54 8.85 10.94
CA ALA A 90 1.51 8.87 12.04
C ALA A 90 2.95 9.08 11.57
N MET A 91 3.21 9.04 10.26
CA MET A 91 4.56 9.19 9.71
C MET A 91 5.00 10.65 9.71
N PRO A 92 6.29 10.92 10.02
CA PRO A 92 6.79 12.30 10.05
C PRO A 92 6.59 13.05 8.74
N MET A 93 6.83 12.42 7.60
CA MET A 93 6.64 13.07 6.30
C MET A 93 5.18 13.45 6.06
N ARG A 94 4.27 12.56 6.44
CA ARG A 94 2.84 12.84 6.29
C ARG A 94 2.40 13.96 7.22
N GLN A 95 2.92 13.99 8.44
CA GLN A 95 2.60 15.04 9.38
C GLN A 95 3.10 16.40 8.89
N ALA A 96 4.26 16.41 8.25
CA ALA A 96 4.77 17.63 7.63
C ALA A 96 3.85 18.08 6.48
N GLU A 97 3.35 17.15 5.67
CA GLU A 97 2.42 17.45 4.59
C GLU A 97 1.14 18.09 5.12
N MET A 98 0.57 17.53 6.18
CA MET A 98 -0.65 18.05 6.79
C MET A 98 -0.44 19.43 7.40
N LYS A 99 0.73 19.67 7.97
CA LYS A 99 1.11 20.93 8.58
C LYS A 99 1.25 22.02 7.52
N ASN A 100 1.77 21.68 6.35
CA ASN A 100 2.02 22.61 5.26
C ASN A 100 0.80 22.80 4.35
N ASN A 101 -0.28 22.12 4.64
CA ASN A 101 -1.52 22.21 3.85
C ASN A 101 -2.69 22.47 4.79
N PRO A 102 -2.74 23.68 5.34
CA PRO A 102 -3.78 24.02 6.30
C PRO A 102 -5.13 24.11 5.62
N LYS A 103 -6.10 23.52 6.23
CA LYS A 103 -7.48 23.63 5.79
C LYS A 103 -8.36 23.85 6.96
#